data_50aa467f49367be5dcc427b50a9a244b
#
_entry.id   50aa467f49367be5dcc427b50a9a244b
#
_cell.length_a   1.000
_cell.length_b   1.000
_cell.length_c   1.000
_cell.angle_alpha   90.00
_cell.angle_beta   90.00
_cell.angle_gamma   90.00
#
_symmetry.space_group_name_H-M   'P 1'
#
loop_
_entity.id
_entity.type
_entity.pdbx_description
1 polymer ?
#
loop_
_entity_poly.entity_id
_entity_poly.type
_entity_poly.pdbx_seq_one_letter_code
_entity_poly.pdbx_strand_id
1 'polypeptide(L)'
;MTAARFLVVLDADSTLIRNEVIELIADEVGRGAEVQAATEAAMRGEIDFATSLRSRVAALEGVPVSGFARVLARIEPTPGVRELTAAVHQRGGVVGVVSGGFHEILDDV
;
A
#
# COMPACT_ATOMS: atom_id res chain seq x y z
N MET A 1 -0.17 -26.36 20.43
CA MET A 1 -0.31 -25.10 19.63
C MET A 1 -1.29 -24.19 20.33
N THR A 2 -0.91 -22.95 20.56
CA THR A 2 -1.76 -21.98 21.23
C THR A 2 -2.50 -21.15 20.17
N ALA A 3 -3.83 -21.06 20.29
CA ALA A 3 -4.62 -20.18 19.43
C ALA A 3 -4.29 -18.71 19.72
N ALA A 4 -4.35 -17.87 18.70
CA ALA A 4 -4.18 -16.43 18.88
C ALA A 4 -5.32 -15.87 19.74
N ARG A 5 -4.99 -14.96 20.67
CA ARG A 5 -5.96 -14.33 21.57
C ARG A 5 -6.72 -13.22 20.88
N PHE A 6 -6.08 -12.54 19.93
CA PHE A 6 -6.67 -11.42 19.22
C PHE A 6 -5.93 -11.20 17.91
N LEU A 7 -6.56 -10.45 17.01
CA LEU A 7 -6.02 -10.11 15.71
C LEU A 7 -5.97 -8.59 15.59
N VAL A 8 -4.81 -8.06 15.21
CA VAL A 8 -4.66 -6.66 14.80
C VAL A 8 -4.56 -6.62 13.28
N VAL A 9 -5.46 -5.89 12.64
CA VAL A 9 -5.48 -5.76 11.18
C VAL A 9 -5.02 -4.37 10.81
N LEU A 10 -4.03 -4.28 9.93
CA LEU A 10 -3.48 -3.03 9.43
C LEU A 10 -3.77 -2.90 7.95
N ASP A 11 -4.11 -1.69 7.51
CA ASP A 11 -4.06 -1.31 6.11
C ASP A 11 -2.58 -1.19 5.71
N ALA A 12 -2.25 -1.40 4.44
CA ALA A 12 -0.88 -1.28 3.96
C ALA A 12 -0.51 0.18 3.67
N ASP A 13 -1.12 0.76 2.62
CA ASP A 13 -0.77 2.10 2.15
C ASP A 13 -1.06 3.16 3.22
N SER A 14 -0.09 4.01 3.47
CA SER A 14 -0.17 5.09 4.45
C SER A 14 -0.46 4.64 5.89
N THR A 15 -0.31 3.34 6.18
CA THR A 15 -0.48 2.77 7.53
C THR A 15 0.71 1.89 7.89
N LEU A 16 0.82 0.68 7.31
CA LEU A 16 1.97 -0.20 7.50
C LEU A 16 3.22 0.42 6.88
N ILE A 17 3.07 1.05 5.73
CA ILE A 17 4.10 1.80 5.03
C ILE A 17 3.67 3.25 4.88
N ARG A 18 4.64 4.15 4.71
CA ARG A 18 4.39 5.60 4.60
C ARG A 18 3.90 6.03 3.23
N ASN A 19 3.94 5.14 2.26
CA ASN A 19 3.74 5.45 0.85
C ASN A 19 2.36 4.99 0.36
N GLU A 20 1.92 5.61 -0.73
CA GLU A 20 0.85 5.10 -1.59
C GLU A 20 1.53 4.38 -2.76
N VAL A 21 1.45 3.06 -2.80
CA VAL A 21 2.22 2.25 -3.75
C VAL A 21 1.87 2.57 -5.21
N ILE A 22 0.59 2.76 -5.51
CA ILE A 22 0.17 3.04 -6.89
C ILE A 22 0.78 4.36 -7.42
N GLU A 23 0.98 5.35 -6.55
CA GLU A 23 1.64 6.60 -6.91
C GLU A 23 3.12 6.36 -7.23
N LEU A 24 3.81 5.54 -6.44
CA LEU A 24 5.21 5.19 -6.70
C LEU A 24 5.37 4.45 -8.03
N ILE A 25 4.46 3.54 -8.34
CA ILE A 25 4.48 2.83 -9.61
C ILE A 25 4.27 3.80 -10.78
N ALA A 26 3.30 4.70 -10.66
CA ALA A 26 3.02 5.70 -11.69
C ALA A 26 4.20 6.66 -11.89
N ASP A 27 4.97 6.97 -10.85
CA ASP A 27 6.16 7.80 -10.95
C ASP A 27 7.22 7.20 -11.87
N GLU A 28 7.27 5.89 -12.05
CA GLU A 28 8.21 5.23 -12.96
C GLU A 28 8.00 5.67 -14.42
N VAL A 29 6.81 6.16 -14.76
CA VAL A 29 6.50 6.72 -16.09
C VAL A 29 6.09 8.19 -16.02
N GLY A 30 6.40 8.88 -14.91
CA GLY A 30 6.17 10.31 -14.75
C GLY A 30 4.71 10.70 -14.53
N ARG A 31 3.86 9.79 -14.06
CA ARG A 31 2.42 10.01 -13.88
C ARG A 31 1.95 9.99 -12.42
N GLY A 32 2.87 10.09 -11.47
CA GLY A 32 2.52 10.06 -10.04
C GLY A 32 1.57 11.17 -9.64
N ALA A 33 1.77 12.40 -10.12
CA ALA A 33 0.90 13.53 -9.81
C ALA A 33 -0.52 13.31 -10.35
N GLU A 34 -0.67 12.70 -11.51
CA GLU A 34 -1.96 12.38 -12.12
C GLU A 34 -2.73 11.38 -11.26
N VAL A 35 -2.05 10.34 -10.77
CA VAL A 35 -2.64 9.34 -9.87
C VAL A 35 -3.03 9.98 -8.54
N GLN A 36 -2.18 10.82 -7.97
CA GLN A 36 -2.47 11.53 -6.74
C GLN A 36 -3.73 12.39 -6.87
N ALA A 37 -3.86 13.13 -7.95
CA ALA A 37 -5.03 13.97 -8.21
C ALA A 37 -6.31 13.13 -8.29
N ALA A 38 -6.26 11.98 -8.96
CA ALA A 38 -7.42 11.08 -9.06
C ALA A 38 -7.81 10.50 -7.69
N THR A 39 -6.83 10.16 -6.86
CA THR A 39 -7.07 9.67 -5.50
C THR A 39 -7.75 10.73 -4.65
N GLU A 40 -7.23 11.96 -4.69
CA GLU A 40 -7.78 13.07 -3.91
C GLU A 40 -9.20 13.42 -4.35
N ALA A 41 -9.48 13.41 -5.66
CA ALA A 41 -10.82 13.63 -6.18
C ALA A 41 -11.82 12.59 -5.67
N ALA A 42 -11.41 11.31 -5.64
CA ALA A 42 -12.25 10.24 -5.10
C ALA A 42 -12.52 10.43 -3.60
N MET A 43 -11.51 10.84 -2.84
CA MET A 43 -11.63 11.09 -1.40
C MET A 43 -12.57 12.26 -1.10
N ARG A 44 -12.62 13.25 -1.97
CA ARG A 44 -13.56 14.37 -1.86
C ARG A 44 -14.97 14.03 -2.35
N GLY A 45 -15.18 12.83 -2.88
CA GLY A 45 -16.48 12.42 -3.43
C GLY A 45 -16.80 13.03 -4.79
N GLU A 46 -15.82 13.62 -5.48
CA GLU A 46 -16.00 14.26 -6.79
C GLU A 46 -16.14 13.23 -7.92
N ILE A 47 -15.51 12.07 -7.77
CA ILE A 47 -15.65 10.92 -8.67
C ILE A 47 -15.87 9.65 -7.84
N ASP A 48 -16.55 8.68 -8.42
CA ASP A 48 -16.76 7.42 -7.71
C ASP A 48 -15.46 6.58 -7.65
N PHE A 49 -15.42 5.64 -6.70
CA PHE A 49 -14.24 4.81 -6.47
C PHE A 49 -13.84 4.01 -7.71
N ALA A 50 -14.80 3.38 -8.39
CA ALA A 50 -14.50 2.57 -9.57
C ALA A 50 -13.90 3.39 -10.71
N THR A 51 -14.44 4.57 -10.98
CA THR A 51 -13.92 5.48 -11.99
C THR A 51 -12.51 5.94 -11.64
N SER A 52 -12.29 6.32 -10.38
CA SER A 52 -10.97 6.71 -9.89
C SER A 52 -9.96 5.57 -10.02
N LEU A 53 -10.33 4.36 -9.62
CA LEU A 53 -9.45 3.21 -9.71
C LEU A 53 -9.04 2.90 -11.14
N ARG A 54 -10.00 2.91 -12.07
CA ARG A 54 -9.71 2.70 -13.50
C ARG A 54 -8.76 3.74 -14.05
N SER A 55 -8.96 5.00 -13.69
CA SER A 55 -8.08 6.10 -14.10
C SER A 55 -6.68 5.92 -13.57
N ARG A 56 -6.55 5.55 -12.29
CA ARG A 56 -5.24 5.34 -11.65
C ARG A 56 -4.50 4.15 -12.26
N VAL A 57 -5.20 3.05 -12.53
CA VAL A 57 -4.59 1.87 -13.16
C VAL A 57 -4.19 2.17 -14.60
N ALA A 58 -5.00 2.90 -15.34
CA ALA A 58 -4.65 3.31 -16.70
C ALA A 58 -3.36 4.15 -16.75
N ALA A 59 -3.11 4.95 -15.72
CA ALA A 59 -1.90 5.75 -15.60
C ALA A 59 -0.63 4.90 -15.41
N LEU A 60 -0.76 3.62 -15.10
CA LEU A 60 0.37 2.69 -14.95
C LEU A 60 0.82 2.10 -16.29
N GLU A 61 0.11 2.36 -17.38
CA GLU A 61 0.46 1.83 -18.70
C GLU A 61 1.90 2.19 -19.06
N GLY A 62 2.65 1.20 -19.50
CA GLY A 62 4.04 1.35 -19.91
C GLY A 62 5.06 1.12 -18.77
N VAL A 63 4.62 0.90 -17.53
CA VAL A 63 5.54 0.57 -16.44
C VAL A 63 6.07 -0.85 -16.65
N PRO A 64 7.39 -1.06 -16.81
CA PRO A 64 7.93 -2.40 -16.92
C PRO A 64 7.88 -3.13 -15.58
N VAL A 65 7.78 -4.46 -15.61
CA VAL A 65 7.81 -5.27 -14.38
C VAL A 65 9.09 -5.02 -13.58
N SER A 66 10.22 -4.78 -14.24
CA SER A 66 11.47 -4.41 -13.59
C SER A 66 11.37 -3.12 -12.76
N GLY A 67 10.40 -2.27 -13.05
CA GLY A 67 10.13 -1.06 -12.25
C GLY A 67 9.69 -1.35 -10.83
N PHE A 68 9.10 -2.51 -10.56
CA PHE A 68 8.69 -2.88 -9.21
C PHE A 68 9.86 -2.99 -8.24
N ALA A 69 11.03 -3.43 -8.70
CA ALA A 69 12.22 -3.46 -7.84
C ALA A 69 12.61 -2.04 -7.39
N ARG A 70 12.51 -1.06 -8.28
CA ARG A 70 12.78 0.35 -7.94
C ARG A 70 11.74 0.91 -6.99
N VAL A 71 10.48 0.54 -7.18
CA VAL A 71 9.39 0.94 -6.27
C VAL A 71 9.63 0.37 -4.87
N LEU A 72 9.98 -0.92 -4.76
CA LEU A 72 10.30 -1.55 -3.47
C LEU A 72 11.40 -0.82 -2.73
N ALA A 73 12.43 -0.35 -3.44
CA ALA A 73 13.53 0.41 -2.83
C ALA A 73 13.08 1.76 -2.26
N ARG A 74 11.95 2.30 -2.70
CA ARG A 74 11.40 3.58 -2.24
C ARG A 74 10.38 3.45 -1.11
N ILE A 75 9.94 2.24 -0.80
CA ILE A 75 8.94 2.01 0.25
C ILE A 75 9.58 2.20 1.62
N GLU A 76 8.91 2.98 2.46
CA GLU A 76 9.33 3.26 3.81
C GLU A 76 8.33 2.68 4.80
N PRO A 77 8.73 1.69 5.64
CA PRO A 77 7.87 1.22 6.72
C PRO A 77 7.55 2.37 7.68
N THR A 78 6.34 2.39 8.18
CA THR A 78 5.94 3.37 9.19
C THR A 78 6.75 3.17 10.47
N PRO A 79 7.34 4.22 11.07
CA PRO A 79 8.05 4.09 12.34
C PRO A 79 7.17 3.48 13.42
N GLY A 80 7.72 2.55 14.18
CA GLY A 80 7.01 1.88 15.28
C GLY A 80 6.27 0.60 14.88
N VAL A 81 6.17 0.27 13.59
CA VAL A 81 5.46 -0.94 13.14
C VAL A 81 6.12 -2.21 13.66
N ARG A 82 7.45 -2.29 13.64
CA ARG A 82 8.17 -3.46 14.17
C ARG A 82 7.90 -3.65 15.65
N GLU A 83 7.97 -2.57 16.41
CA GLU A 83 7.74 -2.57 17.85
C GLU A 83 6.30 -2.95 18.16
N LEU A 84 5.34 -2.44 17.41
CA LEU A 84 3.94 -2.79 17.55
C LEU A 84 3.73 -4.28 17.26
N THR A 85 4.29 -4.79 16.17
CA THR A 85 4.16 -6.20 15.79
C THR A 85 4.76 -7.12 16.86
N ALA A 86 5.94 -6.77 17.37
CA ALA A 86 6.57 -7.52 18.46
C ALA A 86 5.71 -7.52 19.72
N ALA A 87 5.15 -6.36 20.10
CA ALA A 87 4.29 -6.25 21.27
C ALA A 87 3.00 -7.08 21.13
N VAL A 88 2.40 -7.08 19.94
CA VAL A 88 1.21 -7.88 19.65
C VAL A 88 1.53 -9.39 19.81
N HIS A 89 2.63 -9.84 19.23
CA HIS A 89 3.05 -11.25 19.31
C HIS A 89 3.35 -11.67 20.76
N GLN A 90 4.01 -10.81 21.53
CA GLN A 90 4.32 -11.08 22.94
C GLN A 90 3.07 -11.26 23.79
N ARG A 91 1.96 -10.65 23.40
CA ARG A 91 0.67 -10.75 24.10
C ARG A 91 -0.24 -11.84 23.55
N GLY A 92 0.27 -12.67 22.66
CA GLY A 92 -0.47 -13.79 22.09
C GLY A 92 -1.38 -13.41 20.93
N GLY A 93 -1.19 -12.23 20.34
CA GLY A 93 -1.93 -11.77 19.17
C GLY A 93 -1.23 -12.08 17.86
N VAL A 94 -1.93 -11.78 16.77
CA VAL A 94 -1.44 -11.93 15.40
C VAL A 94 -1.68 -10.61 14.66
N VAL A 95 -0.77 -10.23 13.78
CA VAL A 95 -0.93 -9.06 12.90
C VAL A 95 -1.27 -9.54 11.50
N GLY A 96 -2.36 -9.02 10.94
CA GLY A 96 -2.74 -9.23 9.55
C GLY A 96 -2.69 -7.93 8.78
N VAL A 97 -2.53 -8.01 7.47
CA VAL A 97 -2.52 -6.85 6.57
C VAL A 97 -3.62 -7.02 5.55
N VAL A 98 -4.43 -5.97 5.37
CA VAL A 98 -5.48 -5.89 4.36
C VAL A 98 -5.11 -4.81 3.36
N SER A 99 -5.10 -5.15 2.08
CA SER A 99 -4.72 -4.20 1.04
C SER A 99 -5.34 -4.57 -0.29
N GLY A 100 -5.69 -3.54 -1.08
CA GLY A 100 -6.03 -3.70 -2.50
C GLY A 100 -4.82 -3.59 -3.42
N GLY A 101 -3.60 -3.61 -2.88
CA GLY A 101 -2.36 -3.43 -3.63
C GLY A 101 -1.88 -4.66 -4.39
N PHE A 102 -0.63 -4.64 -4.77
CA PHE A 102 -0.02 -5.64 -5.65
C PHE A 102 0.82 -6.62 -4.84
N HIS A 103 0.64 -7.94 -5.10
CA HIS A 103 1.43 -8.99 -4.47
C HIS A 103 2.93 -8.80 -4.71
N GLU A 104 3.32 -8.39 -5.91
CA GLU A 104 4.70 -8.15 -6.32
C GLU A 104 5.42 -7.14 -5.42
N ILE A 105 4.66 -6.31 -4.72
CA ILE A 105 5.19 -5.33 -3.77
C ILE A 105 4.99 -5.81 -2.33
N LEU A 106 3.77 -6.23 -1.98
CA LEU A 106 3.38 -6.49 -0.60
C LEU A 106 4.06 -7.72 -0.01
N ASP A 107 4.30 -8.75 -0.82
CA ASP A 107 4.92 -9.98 -0.34
C ASP A 107 6.37 -9.76 0.12
N ASP A 108 7.01 -8.70 -0.36
CA ASP A 108 8.40 -8.35 -0.04
C ASP A 108 8.53 -7.24 1.03
N VAL A 109 7.43 -6.73 1.53
CA VAL A 109 7.43 -5.68 2.57
C VAL A 109 7.57 -6.22 3.99
#